data_a307b189e0d089c9cbb81f8f1497119a
#
_entry.id   a307b189e0d089c9cbb81f8f1497119a
#
_cell.length_a   1.000
_cell.length_b   1.000
_cell.length_c   1.000
_cell.angle_alpha   90.00
_cell.angle_beta   90.00
_cell.angle_gamma   90.00
#
_symmetry.space_group_name_H-M   'P 1'
#
loop_
_entity.id
_entity.type
_entity.pdbx_description
1 polymer ?
#
loop_
_entity_poly.entity_id
_entity_poly.type
_entity_poly.pdbx_seq_one_letter_code
_entity_poly.pdbx_strand_id
1 'polypeptide(L)' 'MDINKWKSIAVAKQDYSLLKGLCKNKFRAPGAMISKLVNDYVAFLAKKEKVPVDTMRKKLLNGSKE' A
#
# COMPACT_ATOMS: atom_id res chain seq x y z
N MET A 1 -0.60 -7.26 18.68
CA MET A 1 -1.02 -6.50 17.49
C MET A 1 -2.44 -6.00 17.66
N ASP A 2 -2.67 -4.76 17.36
CA ASP A 2 -4.00 -4.15 17.49
C ASP A 2 -4.85 -4.50 16.27
N ILE A 3 -5.89 -5.31 16.45
CA ILE A 3 -6.74 -5.78 15.35
C ILE A 3 -7.56 -4.65 14.72
N ASN A 4 -7.75 -3.56 15.42
CA ASN A 4 -8.45 -2.40 14.87
C ASN A 4 -7.55 -1.55 13.96
N LYS A 5 -6.25 -1.69 14.13
CA LYS A 5 -5.27 -0.93 13.38
C LYS A 5 -4.72 -1.69 12.17
N TRP A 6 -4.73 -3.01 12.23
CA TRP A 6 -4.10 -3.86 11.23
C TRP A 6 -5.09 -4.80 10.59
N LYS A 7 -4.93 -5.03 9.31
CA LYS A 7 -5.73 -6.00 8.55
C LYS A 7 -4.80 -6.99 7.89
N SER A 8 -5.30 -8.19 7.67
CA SER A 8 -4.56 -9.24 6.97
C SER A 8 -5.08 -9.38 5.56
N ILE A 9 -4.19 -9.61 4.62
CA ILE A 9 -4.56 -9.92 3.24
C ILE A 9 -3.72 -11.10 2.77
N ALA A 10 -4.25 -11.85 1.82
CA ALA A 10 -3.52 -12.95 1.20
C ALA A 10 -2.75 -12.43 -0.01
N VAL A 11 -1.51 -12.87 -0.17
CA VAL A 11 -0.70 -12.52 -1.34
C VAL A 11 -0.11 -13.81 -1.92
N ALA A 12 0.18 -13.78 -3.22
CA ALA A 12 0.83 -14.91 -3.87
C ALA A 12 2.22 -15.14 -3.26
N LYS A 13 2.66 -16.39 -3.23
CA LYS A 13 3.97 -16.72 -2.65
C LYS A 13 5.11 -15.97 -3.33
N GLN A 14 5.05 -15.83 -4.64
CA GLN A 14 6.06 -15.10 -5.39
C GLN A 14 6.11 -13.64 -4.98
N ASP A 15 4.94 -13.01 -4.84
CA ASP A 15 4.86 -11.62 -4.43
C ASP A 15 5.37 -11.45 -3.01
N TYR A 16 5.08 -12.40 -2.13
CA TYR A 16 5.58 -12.38 -0.77
C TYR A 16 7.11 -12.44 -0.73
N SER A 17 7.68 -13.31 -1.55
CA SER A 17 9.14 -13.44 -1.63
C SER A 17 9.78 -12.15 -2.16
N LEU A 18 9.19 -11.55 -3.18
CA LEU A 18 9.67 -10.27 -3.71
C LEU A 18 9.59 -9.17 -2.66
N LEU A 19 8.48 -9.15 -1.92
CA LEU A 19 8.30 -8.18 -0.84
C LEU A 19 9.36 -8.32 0.23
N LYS A 20 9.67 -9.56 0.64
CA LYS A 20 10.71 -9.81 1.63
C LYS A 20 12.08 -9.34 1.14
N GLY A 21 12.37 -9.56 -0.13
CA GLY A 21 13.60 -9.06 -0.74
C GLY A 21 13.69 -7.55 -0.70
N LEU A 22 12.59 -6.88 -1.02
CA LEU A 22 12.53 -5.42 -0.96
C LEU A 22 12.72 -4.91 0.47
N CYS A 23 12.09 -5.58 1.44
CA CYS A 23 12.25 -5.20 2.85
C CYS A 23 13.68 -5.32 3.31
N LYS A 24 14.36 -6.38 2.90
CA LYS A 24 15.76 -6.61 3.27
C LYS A 24 16.65 -5.50 2.73
N ASN A 25 16.43 -5.09 1.48
CA ASN A 25 17.25 -4.04 0.85
C ASN A 25 17.01 -2.68 1.47
N LYS A 26 15.80 -2.41 1.95
CA LYS A 26 15.44 -1.12 2.51
C LYS A 26 15.39 -1.12 4.04
N PHE A 27 15.68 -2.24 4.67
CA PHE A 27 15.64 -2.38 6.14
C PHE A 27 14.28 -1.99 6.70
N ARG A 28 13.20 -2.44 6.05
CA ARG A 28 11.84 -2.13 6.46
C ARG A 28 11.07 -3.39 6.82
N ALA A 29 10.13 -3.26 7.77
CA ALA A 29 9.19 -4.33 8.04
C ALA A 29 8.20 -4.47 6.86
N PRO A 30 7.65 -5.68 6.61
CA PRO A 30 6.70 -5.88 5.50
C PRO A 30 5.52 -4.92 5.52
N GLY A 31 4.95 -4.64 6.70
CA GLY A 31 3.84 -3.70 6.79
C GLY A 31 4.21 -2.29 6.35
N ALA A 32 5.39 -1.83 6.78
CA ALA A 32 5.88 -0.51 6.40
C ALA A 32 6.18 -0.44 4.90
N MET A 33 6.70 -1.53 4.34
CA MET A 33 6.97 -1.58 2.90
C MET A 33 5.67 -1.53 2.10
N ILE A 34 4.65 -2.25 2.53
CA ILE A 34 3.34 -2.23 1.88
C ILE A 34 2.76 -0.81 1.90
N SER A 35 2.83 -0.13 3.05
CA SER A 35 2.37 1.25 3.16
C SER A 35 3.08 2.15 2.15
N LYS A 36 4.39 2.00 2.04
CA LYS A 36 5.17 2.81 1.10
C LYS A 36 4.74 2.53 -0.34
N LEU A 37 4.61 1.26 -0.71
CA LEU A 37 4.22 0.88 -2.06
C LEU A 37 2.82 1.39 -2.41
N VAL A 38 1.87 1.26 -1.47
CA VAL A 38 0.52 1.74 -1.68
C VAL A 38 0.50 3.25 -1.85
N ASN A 39 1.20 3.98 -0.98
CA ASN A 39 1.24 5.44 -1.07
C ASN A 39 1.92 5.91 -2.34
N ASP A 40 2.99 5.24 -2.76
CA ASP A 40 3.68 5.58 -4.00
C ASP A 40 2.77 5.38 -5.20
N TYR A 41 2.01 4.29 -5.21
CA TYR A 41 1.10 4.02 -6.31
C TYR A 41 -0.07 5.00 -6.34
N VAL A 42 -0.61 5.35 -5.18
CA VAL A 42 -1.67 6.36 -5.09
C VAL A 42 -1.18 7.69 -5.62
N ALA A 43 0.04 8.09 -5.27
CA ALA A 43 0.63 9.32 -5.78
C ALA A 43 0.80 9.27 -7.30
N PHE A 44 1.21 8.12 -7.82
CA PHE A 44 1.33 7.91 -9.26
C PHE A 44 -0.01 8.08 -9.97
N LEU A 45 -1.07 7.47 -9.42
CA LEU A 45 -2.41 7.59 -9.99
C LEU A 45 -2.92 9.03 -9.94
N ALA A 46 -2.69 9.71 -8.82
CA ALA A 46 -3.09 11.10 -8.67
C ALA A 46 -2.45 11.96 -9.74
N LYS A 47 -1.17 11.77 -9.97
CA LYS A 47 -0.43 12.51 -10.98
C LYS A 47 -0.97 12.20 -12.38
N LYS A 48 -1.26 10.93 -12.64
CA LYS A 48 -1.79 10.49 -13.93
C LYS A 48 -3.15 11.11 -14.21
N GLU A 49 -4.00 11.22 -13.19
CA GLU A 49 -5.34 11.82 -13.34
C GLU A 49 -5.33 13.34 -13.11
N LYS A 50 -4.17 13.90 -12.79
CA LYS A 50 -3.99 15.34 -12.57
C LYS A 50 -4.88 15.86 -11.44
N VAL A 51 -4.96 15.09 -10.34
CA VAL A 51 -5.70 15.47 -9.14
C VAL A 51 -4.76 15.45 -7.94
N PRO A 52 -5.10 16.17 -6.86
CA PRO A 52 -4.30 16.10 -5.63
C PRO A 52 -4.32 14.68 -5.05
N VAL A 53 -3.25 14.31 -4.36
CA VAL A 53 -3.16 12.99 -3.72
C VAL A 53 -4.30 12.79 -2.72
N ASP A 54 -4.63 13.83 -1.95
CA ASP A 54 -5.73 13.73 -0.98
C ASP A 54 -7.05 13.41 -1.65
N THR A 55 -7.32 14.02 -2.81
CA THR A 55 -8.53 13.74 -3.58
C THR A 55 -8.55 12.30 -4.05
N MET A 56 -7.41 11.80 -4.56
CA MET A 56 -7.30 10.43 -5.00
C MET A 56 -7.53 9.46 -3.83
N ARG A 57 -6.96 9.74 -2.66
CA ARG A 57 -7.15 8.90 -1.48
C ARG A 57 -8.62 8.82 -1.09
N LYS A 58 -9.31 9.96 -1.05
CA LYS A 58 -10.74 9.99 -0.72
C LYS A 58 -11.55 9.19 -1.70
N LYS A 59 -11.25 9.33 -2.99
CA LYS A 59 -11.94 8.60 -4.06
C LYS A 59 -11.79 7.10 -3.88
N LEU A 60 -10.58 6.63 -3.61
CA LEU A 60 -10.31 5.21 -3.44
C LEU A 60 -10.94 4.66 -2.15
N LEU A 61 -10.88 5.42 -1.07
CA LEU A 61 -11.50 5.01 0.20
C LEU A 61 -13.01 4.90 0.06
N ASN A 62 -13.64 5.82 -0.65
CA ASN A 62 -15.08 5.76 -0.89
C ASN A 62 -15.48 4.59 -1.76
N GLY A 63 -14.62 4.20 -2.70
CA GLY A 63 -14.90 3.08 -3.58
C GLY A 63 -14.65 1.72 -2.95
N SER A 64 -13.95 1.68 -1.82
CA SER A 64 -13.53 0.42 -1.19
C SER A 64 -14.23 0.22 0.16
N LYS A 65 -15.52 0.38 0.19
CA LYS A 65 -16.29 0.17 1.42
C LYS A 65 -16.32 -1.30 1.80
N GLU A 66 -16.00 -1.57 3.04
CA GLU A 66 -16.11 -2.90 3.62
C GLU A 66 -17.28 -2.97 4.59
#